data_f7de1d37a34d932c2bccb5718c3a089b
#
_entry.id   f7de1d37a34d932c2bccb5718c3a089b
#
_cell.length_a   1.000
_cell.length_b   1.000
_cell.length_c   1.000
_cell.angle_alpha   90.00
_cell.angle_beta   90.00
_cell.angle_gamma   90.00
#
_symmetry.space_group_name_H-M   'P 1'
#
loop_
_entity.id
_entity.type
_entity.pdbx_description
1 polymer ?
#
loop_
_entity_poly.entity_id
_entity_poly.type
_entity_poly.pdbx_seq_one_letter_code
_entity_poly.pdbx_strand_id
1 'polypeptide(L)'
;MKTLILNGSPKKNGNTAALINLLTENLTGVYMITNAFESNISPCIDCGYCRKNGVCAVNDDMSGVYEYIKDCDNIVIASPIYFSELTGPLLSLCSRFQAFYCSRRYLNTEPIDMGKKGGIILVGGGDGSFDTAEKTAGILLRQMGSNTFFPPIVSHNTDIIPASEDQSAADDILKLADFFIAPTISCDKSNRRS
;
A
#
# COMPACT_ATOMS: atom_id res chain seq x y z
N MET A 1 -2.53 -13.15 -10.78
CA MET A 1 -2.73 -12.09 -9.78
C MET A 1 -2.02 -10.81 -10.19
N LYS A 2 -2.54 -9.67 -9.76
CA LYS A 2 -1.92 -8.36 -9.94
C LYS A 2 -1.67 -7.74 -8.56
N THR A 3 -0.45 -7.29 -8.29
CA THR A 3 -0.07 -6.67 -7.01
C THR A 3 0.45 -5.25 -7.24
N LEU A 4 -0.13 -4.28 -6.53
CA LEU A 4 0.39 -2.91 -6.48
C LEU A 4 1.29 -2.75 -5.26
N ILE A 5 2.49 -2.23 -5.44
CA ILE A 5 3.43 -1.92 -4.35
C ILE A 5 3.71 -0.42 -4.36
N LEU A 6 3.33 0.27 -3.31
CA LEU A 6 3.65 1.68 -3.10
C LEU A 6 4.92 1.76 -2.24
N ASN A 7 6.02 2.15 -2.86
CA ASN A 7 7.32 2.24 -2.22
C ASN A 7 7.61 3.66 -1.74
N GLY A 8 7.72 3.84 -0.43
CA GLY A 8 8.09 5.09 0.25
C GLY A 8 9.58 5.25 0.52
N SER A 9 10.46 4.42 -0.04
CA SER A 9 11.90 4.54 0.20
C SER A 9 12.60 5.40 -0.86
N PRO A 10 13.49 6.32 -0.45
CA PRO A 10 14.33 7.07 -1.37
C PRO A 10 15.51 6.23 -1.93
N LYS A 11 15.83 5.10 -1.28
CA LYS A 11 17.02 4.30 -1.62
C LYS A 11 16.63 3.13 -2.52
N LYS A 12 17.16 3.10 -3.75
CA LYS A 12 16.94 2.01 -4.72
C LYS A 12 17.42 0.64 -4.22
N ASN A 13 18.51 0.61 -3.48
CA ASN A 13 19.15 -0.60 -2.95
C ASN A 13 19.24 -0.53 -1.41
N GLY A 14 18.21 -0.01 -0.75
CA GLY A 14 18.15 0.07 0.71
C GLY A 14 17.37 -1.09 1.32
N ASN A 15 17.23 -1.06 2.64
CA ASN A 15 16.57 -2.10 3.41
C ASN A 15 15.11 -2.36 2.98
N THR A 16 14.33 -1.29 2.70
CA THR A 16 12.95 -1.44 2.18
C THR A 16 12.96 -2.12 0.80
N ALA A 17 13.90 -1.74 -0.07
CA ALA A 17 14.02 -2.35 -1.38
C ALA A 17 14.40 -3.83 -1.30
N ALA A 18 15.26 -4.23 -0.35
CA ALA A 18 15.61 -5.63 -0.14
C ALA A 18 14.36 -6.48 0.19
N LEU A 19 13.49 -6.01 1.09
CA LEU A 19 12.24 -6.72 1.41
C LEU A 19 11.22 -6.71 0.26
N ILE A 20 11.13 -5.60 -0.51
CA ILE A 20 10.30 -5.56 -1.72
C ILE A 20 10.80 -6.56 -2.77
N ASN A 21 12.12 -6.65 -2.98
CA ASN A 21 12.70 -7.60 -3.93
C ASN A 21 12.41 -9.04 -3.51
N LEU A 22 12.61 -9.38 -2.25
CA LEU A 22 12.27 -10.70 -1.71
C LEU A 22 10.79 -11.03 -1.92
N LEU A 23 9.89 -10.07 -1.70
CA LEU A 23 8.46 -10.25 -1.97
C LEU A 23 8.24 -10.52 -3.46
N THR A 24 8.77 -9.67 -4.35
CA THR A 24 8.50 -9.76 -5.80
C THR A 24 9.07 -11.02 -6.43
N GLU A 25 10.16 -11.56 -5.91
CA GLU A 25 10.73 -12.85 -6.32
C GLU A 25 9.81 -14.04 -5.96
N ASN A 26 8.95 -13.88 -4.97
CA ASN A 26 8.04 -14.92 -4.48
C ASN A 26 6.56 -14.67 -4.84
N LEU A 27 6.24 -13.55 -5.51
CA LEU A 27 4.90 -13.29 -6.01
C LEU A 27 4.61 -14.11 -7.27
N THR A 28 3.40 -14.63 -7.36
CA THR A 28 2.87 -15.19 -8.62
C THR A 28 2.09 -14.13 -9.37
N GLY A 29 2.33 -14.00 -10.68
CA GLY A 29 1.64 -13.06 -11.56
C GLY A 29 2.43 -11.78 -11.82
N VAL A 30 1.75 -10.66 -12.00
CA VAL A 30 2.37 -9.39 -12.35
C VAL A 30 2.27 -8.39 -11.20
N TYR A 31 3.25 -7.52 -11.10
CA TYR A 31 3.23 -6.44 -10.11
C TYR A 31 3.62 -5.11 -10.74
N MET A 32 3.20 -4.04 -10.09
CA MET A 32 3.63 -2.68 -10.38
C MET A 32 4.19 -2.06 -9.10
N ILE A 33 5.39 -1.50 -9.19
CA ILE A 33 5.99 -0.72 -8.10
C ILE A 33 5.91 0.76 -8.47
N THR A 34 5.24 1.54 -7.62
CA THR A 34 5.25 3.00 -7.71
C THR A 34 6.15 3.56 -6.62
N ASN A 35 7.25 4.17 -7.02
CA ASN A 35 8.20 4.78 -6.11
C ASN A 35 7.83 6.23 -5.84
N ALA A 36 7.47 6.55 -4.60
CA ALA A 36 7.02 7.89 -4.21
C ALA A 36 8.09 8.99 -4.36
N PHE A 37 9.37 8.63 -4.40
CA PHE A 37 10.46 9.58 -4.60
C PHE A 37 10.87 9.80 -6.06
N GLU A 38 10.46 8.91 -6.95
CA GLU A 38 10.88 8.95 -8.37
C GLU A 38 9.72 9.25 -9.32
N SER A 39 8.49 8.94 -8.93
CA SER A 39 7.31 9.19 -9.75
C SER A 39 6.99 10.69 -9.80
N ASN A 40 6.56 11.15 -10.97
CA ASN A 40 6.06 12.50 -11.15
C ASN A 40 4.59 12.57 -10.70
N ILE A 41 4.36 12.46 -9.37
CA ILE A 41 3.03 12.51 -8.75
C ILE A 41 2.98 13.68 -7.77
N SER A 42 2.20 14.69 -8.11
CA SER A 42 1.96 15.84 -7.24
C SER A 42 0.99 15.47 -6.10
N PRO A 43 1.12 16.06 -4.90
CA PRO A 43 0.15 15.86 -3.82
C PRO A 43 -1.23 16.39 -4.19
N CYS A 44 -2.25 16.00 -3.42
CA CYS A 44 -3.58 16.58 -3.54
C CYS A 44 -3.55 18.07 -3.14
N ILE A 45 -4.09 18.93 -3.98
CA ILE A 45 -4.18 20.39 -3.77
C ILE A 45 -5.57 20.84 -3.30
N ASP A 46 -6.43 19.90 -2.93
CA ASP A 46 -7.83 20.12 -2.51
C ASP A 46 -8.65 21.02 -3.45
N CYS A 47 -8.47 20.88 -4.74
CA CYS A 47 -9.21 21.68 -5.74
C CYS A 47 -10.72 21.37 -5.80
N GLY A 48 -11.20 20.35 -5.13
CA GLY A 48 -12.61 19.96 -5.06
C GLY A 48 -13.20 19.33 -6.33
N TYR A 49 -12.42 19.17 -7.40
CA TYR A 49 -12.92 18.61 -8.67
C TYR A 49 -13.49 17.20 -8.51
N CYS A 50 -12.83 16.34 -7.75
CA CYS A 50 -13.28 14.96 -7.51
C CYS A 50 -14.59 14.86 -6.73
N ARG A 51 -14.98 15.89 -5.97
CA ARG A 51 -16.30 15.94 -5.27
C ARG A 51 -17.48 15.94 -6.24
N LYS A 52 -17.28 16.43 -7.49
CA LYS A 52 -18.31 16.54 -8.52
C LYS A 52 -18.16 15.49 -9.62
N ASN A 53 -16.92 15.05 -9.89
CA ASN A 53 -16.62 14.24 -11.07
C ASN A 53 -16.14 12.81 -10.73
N GLY A 54 -15.87 12.49 -9.47
CA GLY A 54 -15.41 11.18 -9.04
C GLY A 54 -13.97 10.82 -9.43
N VAL A 55 -13.28 11.72 -10.14
CA VAL A 55 -11.91 11.52 -10.62
C VAL A 55 -11.05 12.72 -10.27
N CYS A 56 -9.73 12.53 -10.22
CA CYS A 56 -8.80 13.63 -9.99
C CYS A 56 -8.59 14.46 -11.27
N ALA A 57 -8.50 15.79 -11.11
CA ALA A 57 -8.23 16.71 -12.23
C ALA A 57 -6.76 16.78 -12.62
N VAL A 58 -5.85 16.40 -11.72
CA VAL A 58 -4.41 16.50 -11.97
C VAL A 58 -3.97 15.35 -12.87
N ASN A 59 -3.40 15.68 -14.00
CA ASN A 59 -2.90 14.74 -14.99
C ASN A 59 -1.38 14.56 -14.80
N ASP A 60 -1.01 13.46 -14.17
CA ASP A 60 0.37 13.07 -13.89
C ASP A 60 0.46 11.52 -13.80
N ASP A 61 1.59 10.97 -13.36
CA ASP A 61 1.81 9.51 -13.27
C ASP A 61 0.78 8.79 -12.37
N MET A 62 0.02 9.52 -11.54
CA MET A 62 -1.04 8.94 -10.73
C MET A 62 -2.15 8.29 -11.58
N SER A 63 -2.31 8.70 -12.83
CA SER A 63 -3.27 8.10 -13.75
C SER A 63 -3.01 6.61 -13.95
N GLY A 64 -1.73 6.21 -14.09
CA GLY A 64 -1.34 4.79 -14.18
C GLY A 64 -1.64 4.01 -12.90
N VAL A 65 -1.46 4.64 -11.73
CA VAL A 65 -1.78 4.03 -10.44
C VAL A 65 -3.29 3.81 -10.30
N TYR A 66 -4.10 4.80 -10.68
CA TYR A 66 -5.57 4.67 -10.67
C TYR A 66 -6.08 3.55 -11.58
N GLU A 67 -5.49 3.42 -12.77
CA GLU A 67 -5.90 2.33 -13.67
C GLU A 67 -5.46 0.97 -13.13
N TYR A 68 -4.24 0.86 -12.62
CA TYR A 68 -3.74 -0.42 -12.10
C TYR A 68 -4.51 -0.90 -10.88
N ILE A 69 -4.89 0.03 -9.98
CA ILE A 69 -5.59 -0.33 -8.74
C ILE A 69 -7.00 -0.85 -8.98
N LYS A 70 -7.64 -0.53 -10.09
CA LYS A 70 -8.97 -1.05 -10.43
C LYS A 70 -8.95 -2.57 -10.51
N ASP A 71 -7.93 -3.11 -11.14
CA ASP A 71 -7.81 -4.54 -11.47
C ASP A 71 -6.84 -5.30 -10.57
N CYS A 72 -6.17 -4.66 -9.62
CA CYS A 72 -5.24 -5.37 -8.76
C CYS A 72 -5.97 -6.17 -7.67
N ASP A 73 -5.39 -7.32 -7.33
CA ASP A 73 -5.88 -8.22 -6.28
C ASP A 73 -5.28 -7.86 -4.91
N ASN A 74 -4.04 -7.40 -4.92
CA ASN A 74 -3.26 -7.12 -3.70
C ASN A 74 -2.63 -5.75 -3.74
N ILE A 75 -2.48 -5.13 -2.57
CA ILE A 75 -1.82 -3.84 -2.40
C ILE A 75 -0.84 -3.91 -1.24
N VAL A 76 0.38 -3.44 -1.46
CA VAL A 76 1.41 -3.34 -0.43
C VAL A 76 1.82 -1.88 -0.25
N ILE A 77 1.91 -1.44 1.00
CA ILE A 77 2.58 -0.21 1.39
C ILE A 77 3.90 -0.60 2.04
N ALA A 78 5.01 -0.18 1.43
CA ALA A 78 6.35 -0.43 1.94
C ALA A 78 7.06 0.91 2.20
N SER A 79 7.54 1.15 3.43
CA SER A 79 8.14 2.44 3.80
C SER A 79 9.21 2.31 4.87
N PRO A 80 10.28 3.11 4.80
CA PRO A 80 11.03 3.40 6.02
C PRO A 80 10.15 4.15 7.02
N ILE A 81 10.46 3.99 8.30
CA ILE A 81 9.79 4.69 9.40
C ILE A 81 10.54 6.01 9.67
N TYR A 82 9.87 7.14 9.46
CA TYR A 82 10.38 8.47 9.78
C TYR A 82 9.51 9.11 10.85
N PHE A 83 10.07 9.31 12.05
CA PHE A 83 9.31 9.87 13.18
C PHE A 83 8.03 9.09 13.50
N SER A 84 8.13 7.76 13.53
CA SER A 84 7.01 6.81 13.75
C SER A 84 5.93 6.83 12.66
N GLU A 85 6.18 7.46 11.51
CA GLU A 85 5.22 7.61 10.41
C GLU A 85 5.81 7.14 9.07
N LEU A 86 4.96 7.00 8.07
CA LEU A 86 5.33 6.79 6.67
C LEU A 86 6.11 8.02 6.15
N THR A 87 6.91 7.83 5.11
CA THR A 87 7.65 8.96 4.52
C THR A 87 6.73 10.00 3.92
N GLY A 88 7.13 11.29 4.00
CA GLY A 88 6.37 12.41 3.47
C GLY A 88 5.99 12.27 1.98
N PRO A 89 6.92 11.88 1.07
CA PRO A 89 6.59 11.64 -0.33
C PRO A 89 5.54 10.54 -0.54
N LEU A 90 5.57 9.46 0.26
CA LEU A 90 4.55 8.41 0.19
C LEU A 90 3.18 8.94 0.66
N LEU A 91 3.13 9.71 1.73
CA LEU A 91 1.90 10.36 2.19
C LEU A 91 1.38 11.36 1.15
N SER A 92 2.26 12.12 0.50
CA SER A 92 1.92 13.03 -0.59
C SER A 92 1.29 12.30 -1.76
N LEU A 93 1.87 11.19 -2.22
CA LEU A 93 1.31 10.33 -3.24
C LEU A 93 -0.07 9.81 -2.80
N CYS A 94 -0.15 9.23 -1.61
CA CYS A 94 -1.39 8.64 -1.08
C CYS A 94 -2.50 9.67 -0.85
N SER A 95 -2.17 10.96 -0.66
CA SER A 95 -3.18 12.02 -0.56
C SER A 95 -4.07 12.11 -1.81
N ARG A 96 -3.60 11.61 -2.95
CA ARG A 96 -4.35 11.57 -4.21
C ARG A 96 -5.52 10.57 -4.18
N PHE A 97 -5.51 9.58 -3.28
CA PHE A 97 -6.66 8.69 -3.07
C PHE A 97 -7.86 9.40 -2.43
N GLN A 98 -7.73 10.69 -2.13
CA GLN A 98 -8.86 11.57 -1.82
C GLN A 98 -9.95 11.51 -2.91
N ALA A 99 -9.59 11.21 -4.16
CA ALA A 99 -10.58 11.01 -5.24
C ALA A 99 -11.54 9.86 -4.93
N PHE A 100 -11.04 8.73 -4.39
CA PHE A 100 -11.87 7.58 -4.01
C PHE A 100 -12.76 7.90 -2.81
N TYR A 101 -12.23 8.61 -1.81
CA TYR A 101 -13.03 9.11 -0.70
C TYR A 101 -14.17 10.01 -1.19
N CYS A 102 -13.87 10.94 -2.10
CA CYS A 102 -14.87 11.86 -2.64
C CYS A 102 -15.97 11.13 -3.42
N SER A 103 -15.63 10.12 -4.23
CA SER A 103 -16.61 9.29 -4.95
C SER A 103 -17.58 8.63 -3.98
N ARG A 104 -17.10 8.02 -2.91
CA ARG A 104 -17.95 7.39 -1.90
C ARG A 104 -18.77 8.42 -1.12
N ARG A 105 -18.13 9.51 -0.69
CA ARG A 105 -18.75 10.49 0.22
C ARG A 105 -19.76 11.42 -0.44
N TYR A 106 -19.49 11.85 -1.67
CA TYR A 106 -20.29 12.90 -2.34
C TYR A 106 -21.10 12.40 -3.51
N LEU A 107 -20.65 11.33 -4.17
CA LEU A 107 -21.34 10.80 -5.36
C LEU A 107 -22.06 9.49 -5.07
N ASN A 108 -21.85 8.91 -3.88
CA ASN A 108 -22.40 7.61 -3.49
C ASN A 108 -22.09 6.51 -4.51
N THR A 109 -20.85 6.53 -5.04
CA THR A 109 -20.34 5.56 -6.03
C THR A 109 -19.14 4.83 -5.45
N GLU A 110 -18.96 3.56 -5.85
CA GLU A 110 -17.77 2.80 -5.53
C GLU A 110 -16.78 2.83 -6.70
N PRO A 111 -15.64 3.56 -6.58
CA PRO A 111 -14.73 3.78 -7.71
C PRO A 111 -13.86 2.58 -8.05
N ILE A 112 -13.73 1.64 -7.13
CA ILE A 112 -12.89 0.44 -7.23
C ILE A 112 -13.54 -0.72 -6.47
N ASP A 113 -13.22 -1.95 -6.88
CA ASP A 113 -13.69 -3.13 -6.18
C ASP A 113 -13.07 -3.23 -4.77
N MET A 114 -13.93 -3.55 -3.80
CA MET A 114 -13.53 -3.90 -2.44
C MET A 114 -13.28 -5.41 -2.37
N GLY A 115 -12.31 -5.82 -1.57
CA GLY A 115 -11.99 -7.24 -1.41
C GLY A 115 -10.54 -7.56 -1.72
N LYS A 116 -9.75 -6.52 -1.98
CA LYS A 116 -8.31 -6.66 -2.16
C LYS A 116 -7.62 -7.05 -0.85
N LYS A 117 -6.49 -7.75 -0.96
CA LYS A 117 -5.64 -8.05 0.19
C LYS A 117 -4.61 -6.96 0.39
N GLY A 118 -4.34 -6.63 1.65
CA GLY A 118 -3.39 -5.59 2.03
C GLY A 118 -2.17 -6.15 2.77
N GLY A 119 -0.98 -5.67 2.43
CA GLY A 119 0.27 -5.91 3.14
C GLY A 119 0.95 -4.60 3.54
N ILE A 120 1.65 -4.62 4.67
CA ILE A 120 2.41 -3.48 5.19
C ILE A 120 3.82 -3.95 5.48
N ILE A 121 4.82 -3.25 4.94
CA ILE A 121 6.25 -3.50 5.17
C ILE A 121 6.86 -2.21 5.71
N LEU A 122 7.36 -2.24 6.93
CA LEU A 122 7.96 -1.09 7.62
C LEU A 122 9.40 -1.38 7.99
N VAL A 123 10.27 -0.40 7.81
CA VAL A 123 11.70 -0.56 8.07
C VAL A 123 12.19 0.59 8.95
N GLY A 124 12.69 0.27 10.14
CA GLY A 124 13.25 1.21 11.11
C GLY A 124 14.76 1.10 11.24
N GLY A 125 15.50 2.21 11.21
CA GLY A 125 16.92 2.23 11.50
C GLY A 125 17.22 1.82 12.94
N GLY A 126 16.41 2.27 13.89
CA GLY A 126 16.41 1.90 15.31
C GLY A 126 15.19 1.05 15.68
N ASP A 127 14.85 1.07 16.97
CA ASP A 127 13.76 0.31 17.61
C ASP A 127 12.52 1.17 17.93
N GLY A 128 12.39 2.35 17.30
CA GLY A 128 11.28 3.27 17.55
C GLY A 128 9.92 2.70 17.17
N SER A 129 8.84 3.20 17.82
CA SER A 129 7.48 2.77 17.52
C SER A 129 7.10 2.97 16.06
N PHE A 130 6.33 2.02 15.52
CA PHE A 130 5.76 2.04 14.18
C PHE A 130 4.22 2.17 14.17
N ASP A 131 3.59 2.29 15.33
CA ASP A 131 2.13 2.24 15.51
C ASP A 131 1.40 3.26 14.63
N THR A 132 1.94 4.48 14.51
CA THR A 132 1.33 5.53 13.69
C THR A 132 1.43 5.16 12.20
N ALA A 133 2.60 4.71 11.75
CA ALA A 133 2.81 4.28 10.36
C ALA A 133 1.90 3.10 9.98
N GLU A 134 1.77 2.10 10.85
CA GLU A 134 0.87 0.97 10.67
C GLU A 134 -0.58 1.42 10.55
N LYS A 135 -1.04 2.25 11.48
CA LYS A 135 -2.40 2.80 11.48
C LYS A 135 -2.70 3.59 10.21
N THR A 136 -1.78 4.47 9.82
CA THR A 136 -1.91 5.28 8.59
C THR A 136 -1.95 4.38 7.36
N ALA A 137 -1.02 3.41 7.24
CA ALA A 137 -0.99 2.45 6.14
C ALA A 137 -2.29 1.64 6.06
N GLY A 138 -2.80 1.16 7.19
CA GLY A 138 -4.08 0.43 7.25
C GLY A 138 -5.28 1.26 6.79
N ILE A 139 -5.33 2.56 7.12
CA ILE A 139 -6.37 3.47 6.62
C ILE A 139 -6.26 3.64 5.11
N LEU A 140 -5.04 3.85 4.59
CA LEU A 140 -4.77 4.02 3.17
C LEU A 140 -5.14 2.75 2.38
N LEU A 141 -4.75 1.57 2.85
CA LEU A 141 -5.09 0.29 2.23
C LEU A 141 -6.61 0.09 2.14
N ARG A 142 -7.36 0.40 3.21
CA ARG A 142 -8.84 0.35 3.17
C ARG A 142 -9.40 1.33 2.15
N GLN A 143 -8.84 2.52 2.06
CA GLN A 143 -9.26 3.52 1.06
C GLN A 143 -9.03 3.03 -0.36
N MET A 144 -8.01 2.21 -0.57
CA MET A 144 -7.65 1.56 -1.84
C MET A 144 -8.36 0.22 -2.10
N GLY A 145 -9.32 -0.18 -1.26
CA GLY A 145 -10.16 -1.37 -1.48
C GLY A 145 -9.72 -2.62 -0.73
N SER A 146 -8.68 -2.56 0.09
CA SER A 146 -8.28 -3.72 0.90
C SER A 146 -9.20 -3.91 2.10
N ASN A 147 -9.69 -5.12 2.32
CA ASN A 147 -10.53 -5.49 3.45
C ASN A 147 -10.00 -6.71 4.23
N THR A 148 -8.97 -7.35 3.72
CA THR A 148 -8.27 -8.46 4.34
C THR A 148 -6.79 -8.13 4.42
N PHE A 149 -6.19 -8.25 5.62
CA PHE A 149 -4.84 -7.75 5.87
C PHE A 149 -3.94 -8.86 6.41
N PHE A 150 -2.72 -8.89 5.93
CA PHE A 150 -1.63 -9.60 6.58
C PHE A 150 -1.11 -8.76 7.76
N PRO A 151 -0.66 -9.36 8.86
CA PRO A 151 0.01 -8.63 9.93
C PRO A 151 1.15 -7.76 9.40
N PRO A 152 1.42 -6.57 9.98
CA PRO A 152 2.52 -5.73 9.51
C PRO A 152 3.86 -6.44 9.67
N ILE A 153 4.68 -6.36 8.64
CA ILE A 153 6.06 -6.85 8.65
C ILE A 153 6.96 -5.69 9.01
N VAL A 154 7.72 -5.84 10.08
CA VAL A 154 8.57 -4.76 10.58
C VAL A 154 10.00 -5.27 10.77
N SER A 155 10.95 -4.62 10.10
CA SER A 155 12.38 -4.84 10.32
C SER A 155 12.97 -3.64 11.05
N HIS A 156 13.40 -3.86 12.28
CA HIS A 156 14.00 -2.86 13.17
C HIS A 156 15.53 -2.94 13.19
N ASN A 157 16.14 -1.87 13.74
CA ASN A 157 17.61 -1.81 13.96
C ASN A 157 18.42 -2.01 12.67
N THR A 158 17.88 -1.58 11.54
CA THR A 158 18.52 -1.78 10.24
C THR A 158 19.77 -0.92 10.01
N ASP A 159 20.08 -0.02 10.95
CA ASP A 159 21.37 0.67 11.01
C ASP A 159 22.48 -0.25 11.55
N ILE A 160 22.13 -1.38 12.18
CA ILE A 160 23.07 -2.37 12.74
C ILE A 160 23.04 -3.66 11.91
N ILE A 161 21.84 -4.20 11.64
CA ILE A 161 21.63 -5.44 10.88
C ILE A 161 20.78 -5.10 9.67
N PRO A 162 21.32 -5.21 8.44
CA PRO A 162 20.51 -4.94 7.23
C PRO A 162 19.25 -5.80 7.18
N ALA A 163 18.16 -5.24 6.65
CA ALA A 163 16.89 -5.98 6.54
C ALA A 163 17.00 -7.26 5.67
N SER A 164 18.00 -7.34 4.80
CA SER A 164 18.33 -8.55 4.03
C SER A 164 18.88 -9.70 4.90
N GLU A 165 19.32 -9.42 6.11
CA GLU A 165 19.82 -10.38 7.10
C GLU A 165 18.80 -10.63 8.22
N ASP A 166 17.69 -9.93 8.24
CA ASP A 166 16.58 -10.11 9.19
C ASP A 166 15.73 -11.33 8.79
N GLN A 167 16.08 -12.49 9.36
CA GLN A 167 15.39 -13.75 9.05
C GLN A 167 13.91 -13.72 9.41
N SER A 168 13.53 -13.03 10.50
CA SER A 168 12.11 -12.93 10.89
C SER A 168 11.31 -12.15 9.86
N ALA A 169 11.84 -11.02 9.41
CA ALA A 169 11.20 -10.23 8.36
C ALA A 169 11.15 -11.01 7.04
N ALA A 170 12.21 -11.75 6.69
CA ALA A 170 12.24 -12.59 5.49
C ALA A 170 11.17 -13.69 5.54
N ASP A 171 11.04 -14.41 6.65
CA ASP A 171 10.03 -15.45 6.82
C ASP A 171 8.61 -14.88 6.72
N ASP A 172 8.36 -13.68 7.24
CA ASP A 172 7.06 -13.03 7.16
C ASP A 172 6.76 -12.51 5.75
N ILE A 173 7.77 -12.09 4.97
CA ILE A 173 7.62 -11.76 3.55
C ILE A 173 7.17 -12.99 2.74
N LEU A 174 7.73 -14.16 3.00
CA LEU A 174 7.32 -15.41 2.34
C LEU A 174 5.87 -15.77 2.69
N LYS A 175 5.48 -15.65 3.96
CA LYS A 175 4.09 -15.83 4.39
C LYS A 175 3.14 -14.80 3.77
N LEU A 176 3.57 -13.55 3.58
CA LEU A 176 2.79 -12.53 2.88
C LEU A 176 2.56 -12.93 1.40
N ALA A 177 3.58 -13.45 0.72
CA ALA A 177 3.43 -13.94 -0.64
C ALA A 177 2.40 -15.08 -0.71
N ASP A 178 2.48 -16.05 0.20
CA ASP A 178 1.52 -17.17 0.32
C ASP A 178 0.11 -16.66 0.64
N PHE A 179 -0.03 -15.69 1.55
CA PHE A 179 -1.31 -15.06 1.86
C PHE A 179 -1.95 -14.43 0.62
N PHE A 180 -1.17 -13.81 -0.25
CA PHE A 180 -1.70 -13.22 -1.47
C PHE A 180 -2.22 -14.28 -2.44
N ILE A 181 -1.57 -15.43 -2.54
CA ILE A 181 -1.95 -16.53 -3.43
C ILE A 181 -3.21 -17.26 -2.93
N ALA A 182 -3.37 -17.38 -1.61
CA ALA A 182 -4.50 -18.09 -1.03
C ALA A 182 -5.86 -17.54 -1.53
N PRO A 183 -6.88 -18.38 -1.80
CA PRO A 183 -8.19 -17.88 -2.19
C PRO A 183 -8.78 -17.00 -1.09
N THR A 184 -9.40 -15.89 -1.48
CA THR A 184 -10.15 -15.06 -0.52
C THR A 184 -11.38 -15.86 -0.07
N ILE A 185 -11.48 -16.18 1.22
CA ILE A 185 -12.68 -16.81 1.77
C ILE A 185 -13.80 -15.75 1.66
N SER A 186 -14.67 -15.91 0.65
CA SER A 186 -15.85 -15.07 0.52
C SER A 186 -16.76 -15.37 1.73
N CYS A 187 -16.84 -14.41 2.64
CA CYS A 187 -17.87 -14.42 3.68
C CYS A 187 -19.21 -14.26 2.96
N ASP A 188 -19.94 -15.36 2.82
CA ASP A 188 -21.21 -15.45 2.13
C ASP A 188 -22.22 -14.45 2.78
N LYS A 189 -22.65 -13.45 2.01
CA LYS A 189 -23.58 -12.41 2.45
C LYS A 189 -25.02 -12.92 2.56
N SER A 190 -25.24 -14.23 2.57
CA SER A 190 -26.59 -14.83 2.56
C SER A 190 -27.33 -14.79 3.88
N ASN A 191 -26.75 -14.26 5.00
CA ASN A 191 -27.37 -14.36 6.32
C ASN A 191 -27.69 -13.01 7.00
N ARG A 192 -27.98 -11.95 6.23
CA ARG A 192 -28.54 -10.70 6.77
C ARG A 192 -29.89 -10.36 6.13
N ARG A 193 -30.85 -11.27 6.27
CA ARG A 193 -32.29 -10.98 6.13
C ARG A 193 -33.03 -11.84 7.13
N SER A 194 -33.23 -11.34 8.29
CA SER A 194 -34.34 -11.66 9.19
C SER A 194 -34.47 -10.53 10.21
#